data_c62b33abc4687d5ec333575103d4c2d7
#
_entry.id   c62b33abc4687d5ec333575103d4c2d7
#
_cell.length_a   1.000
_cell.length_b   1.000
_cell.length_c   1.000
_cell.angle_alpha   90.00
_cell.angle_beta   90.00
_cell.angle_gamma   90.00
#
_symmetry.space_group_name_H-M   'P 1'
#
loop_
_entity.id
_entity.type
_entity.pdbx_description
1 polymer ?
#
loop_
_entity_poly.entity_id
_entity_poly.type
_entity_poly.pdbx_seq_one_letter_code
_entity_poly.pdbx_strand_id
1 'polypeptide(L)'
;MPKAPPSPRSLFAARLKQARALRGIASQRALGVLMGLDKKLASSRVNRYENETSGIDLDGLGKLAEVLGVPRGYLVAEDEAIAETILALSRMTPEERALLANQINNR
;
A
#
# COMPACT_ATOMS: atom_id res chain seq x y z
N MET A 1 24.06 14.69 8.50
CA MET A 1 22.92 14.36 9.39
C MET A 1 22.00 13.39 8.69
N PRO A 2 21.75 12.21 9.26
CA PRO A 2 20.75 11.33 8.69
C PRO A 2 19.38 11.98 8.80
N LYS A 3 18.59 11.84 7.75
CA LYS A 3 17.21 12.31 7.77
C LYS A 3 16.40 11.46 8.76
N ALA A 4 15.47 12.10 9.45
CA ALA A 4 14.51 11.37 10.25
C ALA A 4 13.75 10.37 9.36
N PRO A 5 13.37 9.18 9.87
CA PRO A 5 12.55 8.26 9.09
C PRO A 5 11.22 8.92 8.73
N PRO A 6 10.64 8.60 7.54
CA PRO A 6 9.34 9.15 7.17
C PRO A 6 8.27 8.74 8.17
N SER A 7 7.28 9.61 8.36
CA SER A 7 6.15 9.28 9.22
C SER A 7 5.32 8.14 8.61
N PRO A 8 4.53 7.42 9.42
CA PRO A 8 3.63 6.40 8.87
C PRO A 8 2.67 6.93 7.81
N ARG A 9 2.18 8.14 7.96
CA ARG A 9 1.31 8.78 6.96
C ARG A 9 2.06 9.07 5.67
N SER A 10 3.31 9.49 5.76
CA SER A 10 4.16 9.77 4.60
C SER A 10 4.46 8.49 3.82
N LEU A 11 4.79 7.42 4.52
CA LEU A 11 5.01 6.10 3.91
C LEU A 11 3.75 5.61 3.20
N PHE A 12 2.64 5.65 3.91
CA PHE A 12 1.35 5.23 3.36
C PHE A 12 0.99 6.02 2.10
N ALA A 13 1.13 7.35 2.15
CA ALA A 13 0.86 8.23 1.00
C ALA A 13 1.70 7.84 -0.21
N ALA A 14 3.00 7.61 0.00
CA ALA A 14 3.92 7.22 -1.08
C ALA A 14 3.53 5.85 -1.68
N ARG A 15 3.25 4.86 -0.84
CA ARG A 15 2.89 3.52 -1.30
C ARG A 15 1.54 3.52 -2.02
N LEU A 16 0.60 4.31 -1.54
CA LEU A 16 -0.71 4.45 -2.17
C LEU A 16 -0.59 5.01 -3.59
N LYS A 17 0.20 6.06 -3.77
CA LYS A 17 0.45 6.64 -5.10
C LYS A 17 1.12 5.63 -6.02
N GLN A 18 2.10 4.90 -5.53
CA GLN A 18 2.80 3.86 -6.29
C GLN A 18 1.86 2.72 -6.71
N ALA A 19 1.03 2.26 -5.78
CA ALA A 19 0.07 1.19 -6.06
C ALA A 19 -0.98 1.64 -7.08
N ARG A 20 -1.46 2.86 -6.96
CA ARG A 20 -2.41 3.43 -7.91
C ARG A 20 -1.81 3.49 -9.32
N ALA A 21 -0.58 3.97 -9.43
CA ALA A 21 0.16 4.00 -10.70
C ALA A 21 0.37 2.59 -11.25
N LEU A 22 0.76 1.65 -10.40
CA LEU A 22 1.01 0.25 -10.78
C LEU A 22 -0.24 -0.41 -11.39
N ARG A 23 -1.43 -0.06 -10.88
CA ARG A 23 -2.71 -0.62 -11.35
C ARG A 23 -3.37 0.22 -12.45
N GLY A 24 -2.74 1.31 -12.89
CA GLY A 24 -3.30 2.16 -13.93
C GLY A 24 -4.56 2.91 -13.52
N ILE A 25 -4.75 3.14 -12.22
CA ILE A 25 -5.90 3.90 -11.72
C ILE A 25 -5.56 5.38 -11.84
N ALA A 26 -6.12 6.03 -12.87
CA ALA A 26 -5.69 7.36 -13.28
C ALA A 26 -6.03 8.47 -12.31
N SER A 27 -7.08 8.33 -11.50
CA SER A 27 -7.53 9.42 -10.64
C SER A 27 -7.82 8.94 -9.21
N GLN A 28 -7.70 9.88 -8.28
CA GLN A 28 -8.09 9.67 -6.88
C GLN A 28 -9.57 9.32 -6.77
N ARG A 29 -10.40 9.96 -7.59
CA ARG A 29 -11.83 9.69 -7.63
C ARG A 29 -12.12 8.26 -8.07
N ALA A 30 -11.45 7.79 -9.12
CA ALA A 30 -11.62 6.42 -9.61
C ALA A 30 -11.30 5.40 -8.51
N LEU A 31 -10.21 5.62 -7.76
CA LEU A 31 -9.85 4.75 -6.64
C LEU A 31 -10.92 4.79 -5.55
N GLY A 32 -11.37 5.97 -5.17
CA GLY A 32 -12.41 6.11 -4.14
C GLY A 32 -13.71 5.41 -4.52
N VAL A 33 -14.11 5.48 -5.78
CA VAL A 33 -15.28 4.78 -6.28
C VAL A 33 -15.10 3.26 -6.18
N LEU A 34 -13.92 2.75 -6.54
CA LEU A 34 -13.60 1.33 -6.40
C LEU A 34 -13.64 0.87 -4.94
N MET A 35 -13.35 1.76 -4.00
CA MET A 35 -13.47 1.47 -2.57
C MET A 35 -14.92 1.46 -2.08
N GLY A 36 -15.87 1.80 -2.93
CA GLY A 36 -17.28 1.88 -2.56
C GLY A 36 -17.69 3.21 -1.94
N LEU A 37 -16.86 4.24 -2.06
CA LEU A 37 -17.20 5.57 -1.54
C LEU A 37 -18.17 6.29 -2.47
N ASP A 38 -19.02 7.12 -1.88
CA ASP A 38 -19.88 8.02 -2.62
C ASP A 38 -19.04 8.90 -3.55
N LYS A 39 -19.49 9.13 -4.76
CA LYS A 39 -18.78 9.95 -5.76
C LYS A 39 -18.37 11.32 -5.22
N LYS A 40 -19.19 11.92 -4.34
CA LYS A 40 -18.88 13.22 -3.73
C LYS A 40 -17.72 13.16 -2.76
N LEU A 41 -17.49 12.01 -2.11
CA LEU A 41 -16.46 11.82 -1.11
C LEU A 41 -15.22 11.11 -1.65
N ALA A 42 -15.36 10.42 -2.79
CA ALA A 42 -14.31 9.54 -3.31
C ALA A 42 -12.97 10.26 -3.50
N SER A 43 -13.01 11.35 -4.25
CA SER A 43 -11.81 12.14 -4.56
C SER A 43 -11.21 12.77 -3.31
N SER A 44 -12.04 13.38 -2.47
CA SER A 44 -11.54 14.10 -1.29
C SER A 44 -10.93 13.15 -0.25
N ARG A 45 -11.50 11.95 -0.08
CA ARG A 45 -10.97 10.95 0.87
C ARG A 45 -9.58 10.47 0.43
N VAL A 46 -9.44 10.06 -0.83
CA VAL A 46 -8.16 9.59 -1.37
C VAL A 46 -7.14 10.73 -1.41
N ASN A 47 -7.58 11.94 -1.75
CA ASN A 47 -6.71 13.11 -1.74
C ASN A 47 -6.11 13.34 -0.35
N ARG A 48 -6.90 13.25 0.71
CA ARG A 48 -6.41 13.42 2.08
C ARG A 48 -5.39 12.35 2.47
N TYR A 49 -5.58 11.12 2.04
CA TYR A 49 -4.58 10.06 2.26
C TYR A 49 -3.27 10.41 1.56
N GLU A 50 -3.34 10.79 0.28
CA GLU A 50 -2.14 11.06 -0.54
C GLU A 50 -1.44 12.35 -0.14
N ASN A 51 -2.14 13.29 0.50
CA ASN A 51 -1.57 14.54 1.02
C ASN A 51 -1.21 14.47 2.50
N GLU A 52 -1.29 13.30 3.12
CA GLU A 52 -0.89 13.08 4.51
C GLU A 52 -1.73 13.84 5.54
N THR A 53 -2.89 14.35 5.15
CA THR A 53 -3.76 15.12 6.05
C THR A 53 -4.72 14.22 6.84
N SER A 54 -4.80 12.95 6.51
CA SER A 54 -5.65 11.97 7.18
C SER A 54 -4.96 10.62 7.23
N GLY A 55 -5.05 9.94 8.36
CA GLY A 55 -4.66 8.54 8.48
C GLY A 55 -5.77 7.63 7.99
N ILE A 56 -5.49 6.34 7.94
CA ILE A 56 -6.45 5.29 7.58
C ILE A 56 -6.52 4.28 8.72
N ASP A 57 -7.69 3.76 9.01
CA ASP A 57 -7.82 2.68 9.97
C ASP A 57 -7.46 1.33 9.32
N LEU A 58 -7.33 0.30 10.14
CA LEU A 58 -6.93 -1.03 9.66
C LEU A 58 -7.93 -1.64 8.70
N ASP A 59 -9.22 -1.47 8.94
CA ASP A 59 -10.26 -1.99 8.05
C ASP A 59 -10.20 -1.28 6.70
N GLY A 60 -10.02 0.02 6.70
CA GLY A 60 -9.84 0.83 5.49
C GLY A 60 -8.59 0.42 4.73
N LEU A 61 -7.50 0.17 5.43
CA LEU A 61 -6.24 -0.31 4.85
C LEU A 61 -6.45 -1.65 4.14
N GLY A 62 -7.13 -2.59 4.78
CA GLY A 62 -7.46 -3.88 4.19
C GLY A 62 -8.32 -3.76 2.94
N LYS A 63 -9.31 -2.89 2.98
CA LYS A 63 -10.18 -2.62 1.82
C LYS A 63 -9.40 -2.03 0.67
N LEU A 64 -8.54 -1.07 0.96
CA LEU A 64 -7.71 -0.41 -0.03
C LEU A 64 -6.74 -1.40 -0.68
N ALA A 65 -6.09 -2.24 0.10
CA ALA A 65 -5.19 -3.28 -0.39
C ALA A 65 -5.92 -4.26 -1.32
N GLU A 66 -7.12 -4.67 -0.96
CA GLU A 66 -7.96 -5.55 -1.78
C GLU A 66 -8.28 -4.91 -3.13
N VAL A 67 -8.72 -3.67 -3.13
CA VAL A 67 -9.07 -2.92 -4.35
C VAL A 67 -7.85 -2.73 -5.25
N LEU A 68 -6.70 -2.44 -4.66
CA LEU A 68 -5.45 -2.23 -5.39
C LEU A 68 -4.77 -3.55 -5.78
N GLY A 69 -5.21 -4.67 -5.23
CA GLY A 69 -4.59 -5.97 -5.50
C GLY A 69 -3.15 -6.07 -5.00
N VAL A 70 -2.84 -5.43 -3.89
CA VAL A 70 -1.52 -5.48 -3.25
C VAL A 70 -1.65 -6.02 -1.83
N PRO A 71 -0.58 -6.63 -1.27
CA PRO A 71 -0.59 -7.00 0.13
C PRO A 71 -0.73 -5.77 1.03
N ARG A 72 -1.39 -5.92 2.17
CA ARG A 72 -1.54 -4.82 3.14
C ARG A 72 -0.19 -4.26 3.57
N GLY A 73 0.80 -5.13 3.77
CA GLY A 73 2.15 -4.72 4.15
C GLY A 73 2.85 -3.84 3.13
N TYR A 74 2.48 -3.94 1.85
CA TYR A 74 3.01 -3.07 0.81
C TYR A 74 2.68 -1.60 1.11
N LEU A 75 1.45 -1.33 1.55
CA LEU A 75 0.97 0.05 1.78
C LEU A 75 1.64 0.75 2.96
N VAL A 76 2.37 0.02 3.78
CA VAL A 76 3.08 0.58 4.94
C VAL A 76 4.57 0.20 4.94
N ALA A 77 5.08 -0.28 3.83
CA ALA A 77 6.48 -0.71 3.71
C ALA A 77 7.44 0.47 3.90
N GLU A 78 8.43 0.28 4.74
CA GLU A 78 9.32 1.35 5.20
C GLU A 78 10.27 1.88 4.12
N ASP A 79 10.67 1.05 3.17
CA ASP A 79 11.52 1.48 2.05
C ASP A 79 11.13 0.77 0.75
N GLU A 80 11.72 1.22 -0.36
CA GLU A 80 11.41 0.69 -1.69
C GLU A 80 11.76 -0.79 -1.82
N ALA A 81 12.88 -1.22 -1.27
CA ALA A 81 13.31 -2.61 -1.36
C ALA A 81 12.35 -3.54 -0.61
N ILE A 82 11.88 -3.12 0.56
CA ILE A 82 10.88 -3.87 1.34
C ILE A 82 9.57 -3.94 0.55
N ALA A 83 9.11 -2.80 -0.01
CA ALA A 83 7.88 -2.75 -0.78
C ALA A 83 7.93 -3.68 -2.00
N GLU A 84 9.00 -3.62 -2.78
CA GLU A 84 9.20 -4.48 -3.95
C GLU A 84 9.26 -5.95 -3.57
N THR A 85 9.93 -6.26 -2.46
CA THR A 85 10.03 -7.63 -1.95
C THR A 85 8.66 -8.18 -1.56
N ILE A 86 7.85 -7.36 -0.88
CA ILE A 86 6.48 -7.75 -0.51
C ILE A 86 5.65 -8.06 -1.76
N LEU A 87 5.74 -7.24 -2.80
CA LEU A 87 5.05 -7.50 -4.06
C LEU A 87 5.52 -8.82 -4.69
N ALA A 88 6.82 -9.06 -4.70
CA ALA A 88 7.38 -10.29 -5.24
C ALA A 88 6.88 -11.52 -4.45
N LEU A 89 6.87 -11.44 -3.13
CA LEU A 89 6.36 -12.50 -2.26
C LEU A 89 4.89 -12.79 -2.53
N SER A 90 4.10 -11.77 -2.86
CA SER A 90 2.67 -11.95 -3.12
C SER A 90 2.38 -12.78 -4.38
N ARG A 91 3.36 -12.90 -5.28
CA ARG A 91 3.26 -13.71 -6.51
C ARG A 91 3.67 -15.16 -6.30
N MET A 92 4.21 -15.48 -5.15
CA MET A 92 4.65 -16.83 -4.79
C MET A 92 3.52 -17.60 -4.11
N THR A 93 3.57 -18.93 -4.18
CA THR A 93 2.64 -19.75 -3.41
C THR A 93 2.98 -19.67 -1.91
N PRO A 94 2.03 -20.02 -1.02
CA PRO A 94 2.34 -20.09 0.41
C PRO A 94 3.51 -21.02 0.73
N GLU A 95 3.64 -22.13 0.00
CA GLU A 95 4.73 -23.10 0.16
C GLU A 95 6.06 -22.50 -0.23
N GLU A 96 6.11 -21.78 -1.34
CA GLU A 96 7.32 -21.10 -1.79
C GLU A 96 7.75 -20.03 -0.79
N ARG A 97 6.78 -19.27 -0.26
CA ARG A 97 7.09 -18.23 0.75
C ARG A 97 7.65 -18.84 2.03
N ALA A 98 7.07 -19.96 2.49
CA ALA A 98 7.54 -20.64 3.69
C ALA A 98 8.98 -21.15 3.50
N LEU A 99 9.28 -21.73 2.34
CA LEU A 99 10.61 -22.21 2.03
C LEU A 99 11.64 -21.07 2.00
N LEU A 100 11.29 -19.96 1.35
CA LEU A 100 12.17 -18.80 1.29
C LEU A 100 12.43 -18.21 2.68
N ALA A 101 11.39 -18.07 3.51
CA ALA A 101 11.52 -17.56 4.86
C ALA A 101 12.47 -18.46 5.68
N ASN A 102 12.34 -19.77 5.54
CA ASN A 102 13.21 -20.73 6.21
C ASN A 102 14.67 -20.56 5.77
N GLN A 103 14.91 -20.41 4.48
CA GLN A 103 16.26 -20.20 3.94
C GLN A 103 16.88 -18.92 4.47
N ILE A 104 16.12 -17.83 4.53
CA ILE A 104 16.60 -16.55 5.05
C ILE A 104 16.90 -16.65 6.55
N ASN A 105 16.02 -17.29 7.31
CA ASN A 105 16.17 -17.40 8.77
C ASN A 105 17.31 -18.33 9.19
N ASN A 106 17.79 -19.17 8.30
CA ASN A 106 18.86 -20.12 8.56
C ASN A 106 20.22 -19.67 8.02
N ARG A 107 20.38 -18.38 7.78
CA ARG A 107 21.67 -17.82 7.40
C ARG A 107 22.65 -17.83 8.55
#